data_cc14d3dec6da57d9a8c97a88c366f212
#
_entry.id   cc14d3dec6da57d9a8c97a88c366f212
#
_cell.length_a   1.000
_cell.length_b   1.000
_cell.length_c   1.000
_cell.angle_alpha   90.00
_cell.angle_beta   90.00
_cell.angle_gamma   90.00
#
_symmetry.space_group_name_H-M   'P 1'
#
loop_
_entity.id
_entity.type
_entity.pdbx_description
1 polymer ?
#
loop_
_entity_poly.entity_id
_entity_poly.type
_entity_poly.pdbx_seq_one_letter_code
_entity_poly.pdbx_strand_id
1 'polypeptide(L)'
;MNLDLYSLKAVRTLNDLGSFKNNLVHMALGITGEAGEVADVIKKHYAYGKTLDVQHLVEEVGDIMFYLNGLLAEVGVEGSEMLELNMKKLEARYPDLRFNADHAINRDVNAEQKAMLVKALDDQDSTLSAGALR
;
A
#
# COMPACT_ATOMS: atom_id res chain seq x y z
N MET A 1 15.44 -2.57 -11.10
CA MET A 1 15.10 -2.34 -9.68
C MET A 1 13.82 -3.12 -9.41
N ASN A 2 13.76 -3.93 -8.35
CA ASN A 2 12.52 -4.53 -7.86
C ASN A 2 11.98 -3.73 -6.67
N LEU A 3 10.77 -4.05 -6.21
CA LEU A 3 10.08 -3.28 -5.16
C LEU A 3 10.83 -3.33 -3.82
N ASP A 4 11.36 -4.49 -3.42
CA ASP A 4 12.07 -4.62 -2.14
C ASP A 4 13.38 -3.84 -2.13
N LEU A 5 14.13 -3.86 -3.24
CA LEU A 5 15.33 -3.04 -3.37
C LEU A 5 15.01 -1.54 -3.40
N TYR A 6 13.87 -1.16 -3.98
CA TYR A 6 13.38 0.22 -3.93
C TYR A 6 13.06 0.59 -2.47
N SER A 7 12.25 -0.23 -1.81
CA SER A 7 11.85 -0.03 -0.41
C SER A 7 13.06 0.14 0.50
N LEU A 8 14.03 -0.77 0.42
CA LEU A 8 15.27 -0.73 1.22
C LEU A 8 16.04 0.60 1.06
N LYS A 9 16.03 1.19 -0.14
CA LYS A 9 16.70 2.46 -0.41
C LYS A 9 15.85 3.67 -0.03
N ALA A 10 14.57 3.66 -0.37
CA ALA A 10 13.64 4.77 -0.16
C ALA A 10 13.39 5.02 1.33
N VAL A 11 13.17 3.97 2.13
CA VAL A 11 12.93 4.08 3.57
C VAL A 11 14.08 4.79 4.31
N ARG A 12 15.31 4.68 3.82
CA ARG A 12 16.47 5.37 4.41
C ARG A 12 16.43 6.89 4.28
N THR A 13 15.58 7.41 3.43
CA THR A 13 15.38 8.87 3.23
C THR A 13 14.15 9.40 3.96
N LEU A 14 13.37 8.53 4.61
CA LEU A 14 12.22 8.94 5.41
C LEU A 14 12.67 9.65 6.69
N ASN A 15 11.92 10.67 7.07
CA ASN A 15 12.11 11.35 8.34
C ASN A 15 11.46 10.53 9.46
N ASP A 16 12.25 10.10 10.45
CA ASP A 16 11.74 9.47 11.67
C ASP A 16 11.20 10.53 12.62
N LEU A 17 9.90 10.48 12.90
CA LEU A 17 9.19 11.41 13.80
C LEU A 17 9.15 10.91 15.26
N GLY A 18 10.03 9.97 15.61
CA GLY A 18 10.29 9.53 16.97
C GLY A 18 9.24 8.61 17.59
N SER A 19 8.21 8.20 16.84
CA SER A 19 7.27 7.17 17.29
C SER A 19 6.56 6.50 16.12
N PHE A 20 6.26 5.22 16.30
CA PHE A 20 5.46 4.42 15.35
C PHE A 20 4.18 5.15 14.92
N LYS A 21 3.41 5.68 15.90
CA LYS A 21 2.17 6.41 15.61
C LYS A 21 2.40 7.63 14.72
N ASN A 22 3.41 8.44 15.03
CA ASN A 22 3.71 9.64 14.25
C ASN A 22 4.17 9.29 12.83
N ASN A 23 4.99 8.25 12.69
CA ASN A 23 5.43 7.76 11.40
C ASN A 23 4.24 7.26 10.55
N LEU A 24 3.34 6.45 11.13
CA LEU A 24 2.11 6.03 10.43
C LEU A 24 1.27 7.21 9.95
N VAL A 25 1.05 8.22 10.80
CA VAL A 25 0.30 9.43 10.42
C VAL A 25 1.00 10.18 9.30
N HIS A 26 2.33 10.35 9.38
CA HIS A 26 3.11 11.01 8.33
C HIS A 26 2.96 10.29 6.99
N MET A 27 3.13 8.97 6.95
CA MET A 27 2.97 8.19 5.72
C MET A 27 1.55 8.30 5.14
N ALA A 28 0.52 8.19 6.00
CA ALA A 28 -0.87 8.28 5.56
C ALA A 28 -1.22 9.66 4.98
N LEU A 29 -0.72 10.74 5.60
CA LEU A 29 -0.90 12.10 5.09
C LEU A 29 -0.14 12.32 3.78
N GLY A 30 1.07 11.79 3.65
CA GLY A 30 1.85 11.83 2.41
C GLY A 30 1.09 11.14 1.27
N ILE A 31 0.66 9.89 1.43
CA ILE A 31 -0.15 9.18 0.43
C ILE A 31 -1.36 10.01 -0.01
N THR A 32 -2.06 10.64 0.94
CA THR A 32 -3.26 11.44 0.65
C THR A 32 -2.91 12.71 -0.11
N GLY A 33 -1.81 13.39 0.25
CA GLY A 33 -1.31 14.58 -0.43
C GLY A 33 -0.99 14.31 -1.89
N GLU A 34 -0.12 13.32 -2.14
CA GLU A 34 0.31 12.99 -3.50
C GLU A 34 -0.84 12.43 -4.37
N ALA A 35 -1.79 11.70 -3.76
CA ALA A 35 -3.02 11.31 -4.47
C ALA A 35 -3.86 12.53 -4.89
N GLY A 36 -3.84 13.60 -4.11
CA GLY A 36 -4.43 14.89 -4.47
C GLY A 36 -3.74 15.55 -5.66
N GLU A 37 -2.39 15.50 -5.72
CA GLU A 37 -1.62 16.03 -6.86
C GLU A 37 -1.89 15.22 -8.14
N VAL A 38 -1.95 13.88 -8.07
CA VAL A 38 -2.41 13.03 -9.18
C VAL A 38 -3.79 13.50 -9.68
N ALA A 39 -4.73 13.71 -8.76
CA ALA A 39 -6.08 14.17 -9.12
C ALA A 39 -6.06 15.56 -9.77
N ASP A 40 -5.18 16.48 -9.33
CA ASP A 40 -5.07 17.81 -9.91
C ASP A 40 -4.47 17.77 -11.33
N VAL A 41 -3.46 16.92 -11.59
CA VAL A 41 -2.92 16.69 -12.94
C VAL A 41 -4.03 16.23 -13.90
N ILE A 42 -4.82 15.23 -13.49
CA ILE A 42 -5.94 14.71 -14.29
C ILE A 42 -7.04 15.76 -14.46
N LYS A 43 -7.37 16.51 -13.40
CA LYS A 43 -8.36 17.60 -13.46
C LYS A 43 -7.96 18.68 -14.46
N LYS A 44 -6.68 19.10 -14.47
CA LYS A 44 -6.16 20.09 -15.42
C LYS A 44 -6.32 19.61 -16.86
N HIS A 45 -6.09 18.33 -17.11
CA HIS A 45 -6.31 17.74 -18.43
C HIS A 45 -7.81 17.68 -18.81
N TYR A 46 -8.62 17.09 -17.93
CA TYR A 46 -10.03 16.83 -18.19
C TYR A 46 -10.90 18.10 -18.19
N ALA A 47 -10.77 18.95 -17.17
CA ALA A 47 -11.66 20.08 -16.96
C ALA A 47 -11.21 21.35 -17.69
N TYR A 48 -9.90 21.53 -17.91
CA TYR A 48 -9.35 22.76 -18.50
C TYR A 48 -8.75 22.55 -19.88
N GLY A 49 -8.89 21.35 -20.47
CA GLY A 49 -8.42 21.04 -21.83
C GLY A 49 -6.91 21.13 -22.00
N LYS A 50 -6.13 21.09 -20.93
CA LYS A 50 -4.67 21.10 -21.02
C LYS A 50 -4.14 19.75 -21.52
N THR A 51 -3.00 19.76 -22.19
CA THR A 51 -2.28 18.51 -22.49
C THR A 51 -1.97 17.79 -21.19
N LEU A 52 -2.17 16.45 -21.17
CA LEU A 52 -1.82 15.64 -19.99
C LEU A 52 -0.31 15.73 -19.75
N ASP A 53 0.06 16.20 -18.58
CA ASP A 53 1.45 16.21 -18.11
C ASP A 53 1.81 14.83 -17.56
N VAL A 54 2.28 13.96 -18.46
CA VAL A 54 2.65 12.57 -18.12
C VAL A 54 3.86 12.53 -17.20
N GLN A 55 4.81 13.47 -17.35
CA GLN A 55 5.99 13.51 -16.50
C GLN A 55 5.61 13.80 -15.05
N HIS A 56 4.81 14.84 -14.82
CA HIS A 56 4.31 15.20 -13.50
C HIS A 56 3.43 14.07 -12.91
N LEU A 57 2.56 13.47 -13.72
CA LEU A 57 1.76 12.31 -13.26
C LEU A 57 2.61 11.14 -12.76
N VAL A 58 3.71 10.82 -13.47
CA VAL A 58 4.63 9.73 -13.06
C VAL A 58 5.41 10.10 -11.80
N GLU A 59 5.77 11.38 -11.64
CA GLU A 59 6.40 11.92 -10.42
C GLU A 59 5.49 11.68 -9.20
N GLU A 60 4.23 12.14 -9.25
CA GLU A 60 3.27 12.00 -8.14
C GLU A 60 2.94 10.54 -7.81
N VAL A 61 2.86 9.67 -8.83
CA VAL A 61 2.71 8.22 -8.61
C VAL A 61 3.95 7.65 -7.91
N GLY A 62 5.14 8.14 -8.24
CA GLY A 62 6.39 7.78 -7.56
C GLY A 62 6.39 8.18 -6.09
N ASP A 63 5.88 9.37 -5.77
CA ASP A 63 5.80 9.87 -4.40
C ASP A 63 4.74 9.13 -3.57
N ILE A 64 3.61 8.74 -4.17
CA ILE A 64 2.68 7.79 -3.52
C ILE A 64 3.39 6.49 -3.18
N MET A 65 4.17 5.91 -4.11
CA MET A 65 4.92 4.68 -3.87
C MET A 65 5.96 4.83 -2.77
N PHE A 66 6.59 6.00 -2.65
CA PHE A 66 7.52 6.33 -1.57
C PHE A 66 6.85 6.21 -0.20
N TYR A 67 5.72 6.90 0.00
CA TYR A 67 4.98 6.85 1.27
C TYR A 67 4.35 5.49 1.55
N LEU A 68 3.87 4.77 0.52
CA LEU A 68 3.36 3.40 0.66
C LEU A 68 4.45 2.45 1.18
N ASN A 69 5.67 2.54 0.64
CA ASN A 69 6.78 1.71 1.11
C ASN A 69 7.21 2.09 2.54
N GLY A 70 7.16 3.37 2.89
CA GLY A 70 7.38 3.83 4.26
C GLY A 70 6.35 3.24 5.23
N LEU A 71 5.07 3.24 4.86
CA LEU A 71 3.99 2.65 5.65
C LEU A 71 4.20 1.14 5.86
N LEU A 72 4.56 0.41 4.80
CA LEU A 72 4.83 -1.03 4.87
C LEU A 72 6.03 -1.33 5.78
N ALA A 73 7.10 -0.53 5.70
CA ALA A 73 8.27 -0.67 6.55
C ALA A 73 7.94 -0.46 8.04
N GLU A 74 7.10 0.52 8.38
CA GLU A 74 6.65 0.75 9.76
C GLU A 74 5.88 -0.45 10.34
N VAL A 75 5.11 -1.16 9.50
CA VAL A 75 4.35 -2.34 9.95
C VAL A 75 5.10 -3.67 9.74
N GLY A 76 6.35 -3.63 9.29
CA GLY A 76 7.22 -4.79 9.13
C GLY A 76 6.81 -5.73 7.98
N VAL A 77 6.17 -5.21 6.92
CA VAL A 77 5.76 -5.98 5.76
C VAL A 77 6.62 -5.59 4.54
N GLU A 78 7.17 -6.58 3.85
CA GLU A 78 7.92 -6.33 2.61
C GLU A 78 6.98 -6.03 1.44
N GLY A 79 7.46 -5.20 0.49
CA GLY A 79 6.69 -4.84 -0.68
C GLY A 79 6.29 -6.03 -1.54
N SER A 80 7.17 -7.01 -1.72
CA SER A 80 6.87 -8.27 -2.42
C SER A 80 5.78 -9.07 -1.71
N GLU A 81 5.83 -9.17 -0.38
CA GLU A 81 4.80 -9.86 0.42
C GLU A 81 3.43 -9.19 0.24
N MET A 82 3.36 -7.86 0.32
CA MET A 82 2.12 -7.11 0.07
C MET A 82 1.56 -7.41 -1.31
N LEU A 83 2.40 -7.46 -2.36
CA LEU A 83 1.96 -7.79 -3.72
C LEU A 83 1.40 -9.21 -3.81
N GLU A 84 2.07 -10.20 -3.20
CA GLU A 84 1.60 -11.59 -3.16
C GLU A 84 0.25 -11.71 -2.45
N LEU A 85 0.08 -11.03 -1.30
CA LEU A 85 -1.17 -11.01 -0.55
C LEU A 85 -2.30 -10.37 -1.36
N ASN A 86 -2.01 -9.26 -2.05
CA ASN A 86 -2.99 -8.62 -2.91
C ASN A 86 -3.37 -9.51 -4.11
N MET A 87 -2.41 -10.23 -4.70
CA MET A 87 -2.69 -11.20 -5.78
C MET A 87 -3.59 -12.33 -5.29
N LYS A 88 -3.31 -12.94 -4.13
CA LYS A 88 -4.17 -13.97 -3.54
C LYS A 88 -5.61 -13.48 -3.32
N LYS A 89 -5.77 -12.23 -2.86
CA LYS A 89 -7.09 -11.61 -2.75
C LYS A 89 -7.79 -11.46 -4.10
N LEU A 90 -7.05 -11.03 -5.13
CA LEU A 90 -7.61 -10.89 -6.49
C LEU A 90 -7.98 -12.24 -7.09
N GLU A 91 -7.17 -13.28 -6.88
CA GLU A 91 -7.46 -14.65 -7.31
C GLU A 91 -8.71 -15.21 -6.60
N ALA A 92 -8.87 -14.95 -5.31
CA ALA A 92 -10.07 -15.33 -4.57
C ALA A 92 -11.34 -14.66 -5.11
N ARG A 93 -11.22 -13.38 -5.56
CA ARG A 93 -12.34 -12.63 -6.17
C ARG A 93 -12.58 -12.99 -7.63
N TYR A 94 -11.51 -13.16 -8.39
CA TYR A 94 -11.49 -13.38 -9.83
C TYR A 94 -10.67 -14.61 -10.17
N PRO A 95 -11.26 -15.83 -10.10
CA PRO A 95 -10.51 -17.07 -10.32
C PRO A 95 -9.74 -17.13 -11.65
N ASP A 96 -10.25 -16.46 -12.69
CA ASP A 96 -9.61 -16.39 -14.01
C ASP A 96 -8.71 -15.15 -14.17
N LEU A 97 -8.50 -14.38 -13.09
CA LEU A 97 -7.80 -13.07 -13.10
C LEU A 97 -8.32 -12.11 -14.18
N ARG A 98 -9.63 -12.17 -14.46
CA ARG A 98 -10.33 -11.28 -15.38
C ARG A 98 -11.47 -10.59 -14.64
N PHE A 99 -11.66 -9.30 -14.97
CA PHE A 99 -12.77 -8.55 -14.42
C PHE A 99 -14.11 -9.23 -14.75
N ASN A 100 -14.93 -9.40 -13.73
CA ASN A 100 -16.30 -9.87 -13.81
C ASN A 100 -17.15 -9.05 -12.82
N ALA A 101 -18.21 -8.41 -13.36
CA ALA A 101 -19.06 -7.52 -12.56
C ALA A 101 -19.78 -8.26 -11.44
N ASP A 102 -20.25 -9.50 -11.68
CA ASP A 102 -20.93 -10.30 -10.66
C ASP A 102 -19.97 -10.66 -9.50
N HIS A 103 -18.74 -11.04 -9.81
CA HIS A 103 -17.70 -11.28 -8.79
C HIS A 103 -17.33 -10.01 -8.03
N ALA A 104 -17.36 -8.84 -8.69
CA ALA A 104 -17.07 -7.56 -8.02
C ALA A 104 -18.18 -7.14 -7.06
N ILE A 105 -19.44 -7.43 -7.39
CA ILE A 105 -20.63 -7.07 -6.59
C ILE A 105 -20.87 -8.09 -5.49
N ASN A 106 -20.79 -9.40 -5.82
CA ASN A 106 -21.07 -10.51 -4.91
C ASN A 106 -19.81 -11.11 -4.28
N ARG A 107 -18.98 -10.25 -3.69
CA ARG A 107 -17.68 -10.63 -3.09
C ARG A 107 -17.84 -11.57 -1.92
N ASP A 108 -17.05 -12.65 -1.86
CA ASP A 108 -16.81 -13.40 -0.64
C ASP A 108 -15.68 -12.74 0.16
N VAL A 109 -16.06 -11.79 1.00
CA VAL A 109 -15.11 -11.02 1.85
C VAL A 109 -14.35 -11.93 2.80
N ASN A 110 -14.97 -13.01 3.30
CA ASN A 110 -14.32 -13.96 4.21
C ASN A 110 -13.23 -14.77 3.49
N ALA A 111 -13.50 -15.23 2.26
CA ALA A 111 -12.50 -15.91 1.45
C ALA A 111 -11.32 -14.97 1.11
N GLU A 112 -11.61 -13.72 0.72
CA GLU A 112 -10.59 -12.71 0.44
C GLU A 112 -9.71 -12.42 1.68
N GLN A 113 -10.31 -12.27 2.86
CA GLN A 113 -9.56 -12.03 4.11
C GLN A 113 -8.69 -13.22 4.50
N LYS A 114 -9.20 -14.45 4.38
CA LYS A 114 -8.42 -15.65 4.64
C LYS A 114 -7.22 -15.79 3.70
N ALA A 115 -7.36 -15.36 2.44
CA ALA A 115 -6.29 -15.39 1.47
C ALA A 115 -5.17 -14.38 1.80
N MET A 116 -5.47 -13.33 2.58
CA MET A 116 -4.57 -12.21 2.91
C MET A 116 -3.94 -12.31 4.32
N LEU A 117 -3.82 -13.49 4.92
CA LEU A 117 -3.16 -13.60 6.24
C LEU A 117 -1.69 -13.19 6.13
N VAL A 118 -1.32 -12.14 6.85
CA VAL A 118 0.04 -11.59 6.91
C VAL A 118 0.85 -12.40 7.92
N LYS A 119 1.95 -13.00 7.49
CA LYS A 119 2.82 -13.83 8.36
C LYS A 119 3.40 -13.05 9.55
N ALA A 120 3.68 -11.76 9.36
CA ALA A 120 4.23 -10.89 10.41
C ALA A 120 3.28 -10.70 11.62
N LEU A 121 1.99 -10.98 11.50
CA LEU A 121 1.03 -10.88 12.60
C LEU A 121 1.01 -12.11 13.49
N ASP A 122 1.36 -13.30 12.97
CA ASP A 122 1.41 -14.55 13.73
C ASP A 122 2.54 -14.53 14.79
N ASP A 123 3.65 -13.84 14.52
CA ASP A 123 4.79 -13.72 15.43
C ASP A 123 4.52 -12.71 16.57
N GLN A 124 3.68 -11.72 16.39
CA GLN A 124 3.35 -10.73 17.44
C GLN A 124 2.39 -11.28 18.50
N ASP A 125 1.45 -12.13 18.11
CA ASP A 125 0.50 -12.77 19.06
C ASP A 125 1.23 -13.76 19.98
N SER A 126 2.31 -14.39 19.51
CA SER A 126 3.16 -15.29 20.33
C SER A 126 4.02 -14.53 21.36
N THR A 127 4.41 -13.29 21.10
CA THR A 127 5.21 -12.47 22.02
C THR A 127 4.37 -11.75 23.07
N LEU A 128 3.12 -11.39 22.77
CA LEU A 128 2.19 -10.78 23.72
C LEU A 128 1.67 -11.79 24.76
N SER A 129 1.56 -13.06 24.41
CA SER A 129 1.17 -14.11 25.36
C SER A 129 2.29 -14.51 26.35
N ALA A 130 3.55 -14.30 26.01
CA ALA A 130 4.69 -14.61 26.88
C ALA A 130 5.04 -13.51 27.90
N GLY A 131 4.52 -12.28 27.72
CA GLY A 131 4.75 -11.13 28.62
C GLY A 131 3.76 -10.96 29.76
N ALA A 132 2.66 -11.74 29.80
CA ALA A 132 1.59 -11.59 30.80
C ALA A 132 1.76 -12.47 32.06
N LEU A 133 2.94 -13.14 32.22
CA LEU A 133 3.24 -13.99 33.37
C LEU A 133 4.59 -13.58 34.04
N ARG A 134 4.74 -12.31 34.38
CA ARG A 134 5.74 -11.90 35.39
C ARG A 134 5.21 -10.76 36.23
#